data_72ad2940076837bd365651acf4781c67
#
_entry.id   72ad2940076837bd365651acf4781c67
#
_cell.length_a   1.000
_cell.length_b   1.000
_cell.length_c   1.000
_cell.angle_alpha   90.00
_cell.angle_beta   90.00
_cell.angle_gamma   90.00
#
_symmetry.space_group_name_H-M   'P 1'
#
loop_
_entity.id
_entity.type
_entity.pdbx_description
1 polymer ?
#
loop_
_entity_poly.entity_id
_entity_poly.type
_entity_poly.pdbx_seq_one_letter_code
_entity_poly.pdbx_strand_id
1 'polypeptide(L)'
;MAFMDRVRDYLASDMSQKSLGNMVTYFGVSGGRGKTYKYKDLASEGYMQNAIVYRCVNEIAKGAAATQFQVKMGDVVLEQHPAIDLLSRPNPLQSYSEFFSSLFGYLMLSGNAYIVKAGGTLSTGPNELHLLRPDRIRIKGGKNPIPEKYEYIINGQVQQTYQVDQDTGFSELKHIKLWNPLDDFEGCSPLVAAAVEIDQHNLASQHNISLLNNGARPSGAVVFKPKDDAGFAVNLTESQRQQLLTDLNNRFTGAGNAGRPMLLEGDFDWKEMGLSPRDMDFISLKHMSATDIALCFGVPSQLVGVPDAQTYANVAEARLALYEETIIPHCRLIESDLNEWLMPMYGENIRFEYDIQNIPALAERQRKTYENVTSAVREGIMTRNEAREIIGLSPIDGGDDIYISANQFPLGSEPSVPMPDVGDNDEDVDDYTSEDEKALSDIDFKPTQSMAAEAQRGLDWRKKHNRGGTLVGVARANQLVKRENLTPSTVRRMYSFFSRHEVDKQGQGFRQGQEGYPSAGRIAWALWGGDAGFAWSKKKRNQIEAELEKSGFTPEKRTNGAYSQETAL
;
A
#
# COMPACT_ATOMS: atom_id res chain seq x y z
N MET A 1 -5.07 -55.57 5.62
CA MET A 1 -5.21 -55.63 4.16
C MET A 1 -6.60 -55.17 3.67
N ALA A 2 -7.71 -55.62 4.27
CA ALA A 2 -9.07 -55.29 3.75
C ALA A 2 -9.53 -53.80 3.78
N PHE A 3 -8.93 -52.95 4.61
CA PHE A 3 -9.33 -51.53 4.68
C PHE A 3 -8.63 -50.69 3.61
N MET A 4 -7.35 -50.92 3.38
CA MET A 4 -6.59 -50.22 2.35
C MET A 4 -7.03 -50.61 0.93
N ASP A 5 -7.45 -51.87 0.74
CA ASP A 5 -8.00 -52.32 -0.53
C ASP A 5 -9.37 -51.66 -0.81
N ARG A 6 -10.22 -51.46 0.19
CA ARG A 6 -11.50 -50.75 0.06
C ARG A 6 -11.31 -49.24 -0.21
N VAL A 7 -10.33 -48.60 0.40
CA VAL A 7 -9.99 -47.19 0.12
C VAL A 7 -9.43 -47.07 -1.30
N ARG A 8 -8.61 -48.02 -1.74
CA ARG A 8 -8.06 -48.03 -3.10
C ARG A 8 -9.14 -48.29 -4.15
N ASP A 9 -10.10 -49.23 -3.89
CA ASP A 9 -11.23 -49.51 -4.78
C ASP A 9 -12.21 -48.34 -4.80
N TYR A 10 -12.44 -47.64 -3.69
CA TYR A 10 -13.24 -46.43 -3.62
C TYR A 10 -12.60 -45.30 -4.42
N LEU A 11 -11.31 -45.06 -4.27
CA LEU A 11 -10.57 -44.06 -5.03
C LEU A 11 -10.46 -44.43 -6.53
N ALA A 12 -10.34 -45.69 -6.85
CA ALA A 12 -10.29 -46.19 -8.24
C ALA A 12 -11.65 -46.15 -8.93
N SER A 13 -12.77 -46.35 -8.21
CA SER A 13 -14.12 -46.32 -8.77
C SER A 13 -14.60 -44.89 -9.04
N ASP A 14 -14.09 -43.90 -8.28
CA ASP A 14 -14.44 -42.49 -8.48
C ASP A 14 -13.64 -41.85 -9.65
N MET A 15 -12.49 -42.40 -10.00
CA MET A 15 -11.67 -41.93 -11.12
C MET A 15 -12.18 -42.29 -12.51
N SER A 16 -13.21 -43.13 -12.63
CA SER A 16 -13.78 -43.52 -13.91
C SER A 16 -15.01 -42.71 -14.33
N GLN A 17 -15.53 -41.86 -13.47
CA GLN A 17 -16.64 -40.99 -13.79
C GLN A 17 -16.18 -39.71 -14.44
N LYS A 18 -16.46 -39.57 -15.73
CA LYS A 18 -16.60 -38.35 -16.53
C LYS A 18 -16.37 -37.07 -15.74
N SER A 19 -15.41 -36.27 -16.13
CA SER A 19 -15.41 -34.86 -15.77
C SER A 19 -16.71 -34.24 -16.28
N LEU A 20 -17.73 -34.30 -15.46
CA LEU A 20 -18.93 -33.49 -15.63
C LEU A 20 -18.44 -32.07 -15.32
N GLY A 21 -18.30 -31.27 -16.38
CA GLY A 21 -17.79 -29.93 -16.28
C GLY A 21 -18.38 -29.18 -15.09
N ASN A 22 -17.53 -28.63 -14.29
CA ASN A 22 -17.75 -27.69 -13.17
C ASN A 22 -19.05 -27.92 -12.38
N MET A 23 -19.12 -29.01 -11.65
CA MET A 23 -20.29 -29.33 -10.83
C MET A 23 -19.89 -29.22 -9.36
N VAL A 24 -19.94 -28.01 -8.80
CA VAL A 24 -19.86 -27.82 -7.36
C VAL A 24 -21.24 -28.00 -6.76
N THR A 25 -21.40 -29.03 -5.92
CA THR A 25 -22.65 -29.29 -5.23
C THR A 25 -22.65 -28.56 -3.89
N TYR A 26 -23.50 -27.54 -3.76
CA TYR A 26 -23.70 -26.81 -2.52
C TYR A 26 -24.94 -27.32 -1.79
N PHE A 27 -24.82 -27.65 -0.50
CA PHE A 27 -25.94 -28.01 0.35
C PHE A 27 -26.62 -26.77 0.90
N GLY A 28 -27.54 -26.18 0.15
CA GLY A 28 -28.37 -25.08 0.62
C GLY A 28 -29.43 -25.54 1.62
N VAL A 29 -29.79 -24.67 2.55
CA VAL A 29 -30.74 -24.87 3.66
C VAL A 29 -32.21 -25.09 3.15
N SER A 30 -32.48 -24.99 1.87
CA SER A 30 -33.80 -25.15 1.28
C SER A 30 -33.97 -26.55 0.66
N GLY A 31 -34.40 -27.48 1.46
CA GLY A 31 -35.08 -28.70 0.96
C GLY A 31 -34.20 -29.76 0.30
N GLY A 32 -33.11 -30.20 0.89
CA GLY A 32 -32.56 -31.56 0.65
C GLY A 32 -32.00 -31.91 -0.72
N ARG A 33 -31.79 -30.96 -1.62
CA ARG A 33 -31.07 -31.16 -2.89
C ARG A 33 -30.01 -30.09 -3.03
N GLY A 34 -28.72 -30.49 -3.04
CA GLY A 34 -27.60 -29.62 -3.29
C GLY A 34 -27.76 -28.88 -4.63
N LYS A 35 -27.67 -27.56 -4.61
CA LYS A 35 -27.69 -26.74 -5.83
C LYS A 35 -26.33 -26.86 -6.50
N THR A 36 -26.30 -27.30 -7.73
CA THR A 36 -25.08 -27.40 -8.53
C THR A 36 -24.92 -26.14 -9.34
N TYR A 37 -23.87 -25.37 -9.11
CA TYR A 37 -23.59 -24.16 -9.87
C TYR A 37 -22.69 -24.48 -11.06
N LYS A 38 -23.20 -24.25 -12.27
CA LYS A 38 -22.40 -24.29 -13.49
C LYS A 38 -21.76 -22.93 -13.71
N TYR A 39 -20.66 -22.88 -14.43
CA TYR A 39 -20.01 -21.61 -14.82
C TYR A 39 -21.01 -20.57 -15.36
N LYS A 40 -21.97 -21.02 -16.19
CA LYS A 40 -23.00 -20.13 -16.74
C LYS A 40 -23.88 -19.50 -15.65
N ASP A 41 -24.24 -20.26 -14.63
CA ASP A 41 -25.06 -19.78 -13.52
C ASP A 41 -24.25 -18.78 -12.65
N LEU A 42 -22.97 -19.09 -12.34
CA LEU A 42 -22.06 -18.20 -11.65
C LEU A 42 -21.84 -16.88 -12.41
N ALA A 43 -21.69 -16.96 -13.72
CA ALA A 43 -21.50 -15.77 -14.56
C ALA A 43 -22.80 -14.96 -14.71
N SER A 44 -23.98 -15.60 -14.91
CA SER A 44 -25.23 -14.89 -15.16
C SER A 44 -25.92 -14.42 -13.88
N GLU A 45 -26.08 -15.28 -12.89
CA GLU A 45 -26.78 -14.96 -11.63
C GLU A 45 -25.83 -14.32 -10.60
N GLY A 46 -24.58 -14.77 -10.56
CA GLY A 46 -23.56 -14.21 -9.69
C GLY A 46 -23.04 -12.87 -10.21
N TYR A 47 -22.30 -12.89 -11.32
CA TYR A 47 -21.57 -11.70 -11.78
C TYR A 47 -22.45 -10.66 -12.47
N MET A 48 -23.36 -11.09 -13.40
CA MET A 48 -24.13 -10.13 -14.20
C MET A 48 -25.33 -9.53 -13.46
N GLN A 49 -25.89 -10.24 -12.46
CA GLN A 49 -27.08 -9.79 -11.73
C GLN A 49 -26.77 -9.25 -10.32
N ASN A 50 -25.58 -9.50 -9.77
CA ASN A 50 -25.19 -9.02 -8.45
C ASN A 50 -24.14 -7.91 -8.55
N ALA A 51 -24.52 -6.69 -8.15
CA ALA A 51 -23.65 -5.52 -8.24
C ALA A 51 -22.40 -5.62 -7.35
N ILE A 52 -22.49 -6.29 -6.21
CA ILE A 52 -21.37 -6.46 -5.28
C ILE A 52 -20.33 -7.40 -5.88
N VAL A 53 -20.77 -8.54 -6.40
CA VAL A 53 -19.88 -9.49 -7.11
C VAL A 53 -19.20 -8.82 -8.29
N TYR A 54 -19.99 -8.10 -9.11
CA TYR A 54 -19.46 -7.34 -10.24
C TYR A 54 -18.36 -6.38 -9.79
N ARG A 55 -18.60 -5.66 -8.70
CA ARG A 55 -17.63 -4.72 -8.15
C ARG A 55 -16.36 -5.43 -7.65
N CYS A 56 -16.50 -6.50 -6.85
CA CYS A 56 -15.37 -7.25 -6.31
C CYS A 56 -14.45 -7.82 -7.41
N VAL A 57 -15.04 -8.51 -8.38
CA VAL A 57 -14.29 -9.08 -9.51
C VAL A 57 -13.56 -7.98 -10.30
N ASN A 58 -14.23 -6.85 -10.57
CA ASN A 58 -13.61 -5.74 -11.32
C ASN A 58 -12.54 -5.00 -10.53
N GLU A 59 -12.67 -4.84 -9.20
CA GLU A 59 -11.61 -4.24 -8.38
C GLU A 59 -10.34 -5.08 -8.43
N ILE A 60 -10.45 -6.41 -8.29
CA ILE A 60 -9.31 -7.32 -8.36
C ILE A 60 -8.73 -7.33 -9.78
N ALA A 61 -9.57 -7.58 -10.79
CA ALA A 61 -9.12 -7.74 -12.18
C ALA A 61 -8.46 -6.46 -12.73
N LYS A 62 -9.06 -5.30 -12.50
CA LYS A 62 -8.52 -4.01 -12.95
C LYS A 62 -7.31 -3.60 -12.13
N GLY A 63 -7.31 -3.82 -10.82
CA GLY A 63 -6.18 -3.52 -9.95
C GLY A 63 -4.93 -4.34 -10.34
N ALA A 64 -5.11 -5.64 -10.58
CA ALA A 64 -4.03 -6.51 -11.03
C ALA A 64 -3.54 -6.16 -12.45
N ALA A 65 -4.46 -5.88 -13.38
CA ALA A 65 -4.11 -5.48 -14.75
C ALA A 65 -3.52 -4.06 -14.85
N ALA A 66 -3.71 -3.21 -13.85
CA ALA A 66 -3.08 -1.89 -13.77
C ALA A 66 -1.66 -1.95 -13.20
N THR A 67 -1.30 -3.06 -12.54
CA THR A 67 0.05 -3.28 -12.02
C THR A 67 1.01 -3.48 -13.19
N GLN A 68 2.04 -2.65 -13.27
CA GLN A 68 3.05 -2.74 -14.31
C GLN A 68 3.90 -4.01 -14.13
N PHE A 69 4.52 -4.44 -15.21
CA PHE A 69 5.44 -5.57 -15.17
C PHE A 69 6.81 -5.18 -15.71
N GLN A 70 7.80 -5.97 -15.38
CA GLN A 70 9.15 -5.88 -15.89
C GLN A 70 9.65 -7.28 -16.25
N VAL A 71 10.53 -7.34 -17.23
CA VAL A 71 11.24 -8.57 -17.59
C VAL A 71 12.71 -8.37 -17.23
N LYS A 72 13.25 -9.32 -16.48
CA LYS A 72 14.65 -9.29 -16.01
C LYS A 72 15.46 -10.43 -16.61
N MET A 73 16.74 -10.18 -16.79
CA MET A 73 17.75 -11.21 -17.02
C MET A 73 18.72 -11.19 -15.84
N GLY A 74 18.59 -12.17 -14.96
CA GLY A 74 19.20 -12.11 -13.63
C GLY A 74 18.66 -10.93 -12.83
N ASP A 75 19.52 -10.00 -12.44
CA ASP A 75 19.14 -8.78 -11.70
C ASP A 75 18.94 -7.54 -12.58
N VAL A 76 19.15 -7.67 -13.90
CA VAL A 76 19.07 -6.55 -14.84
C VAL A 76 17.68 -6.48 -15.46
N VAL A 77 17.02 -5.33 -15.33
CA VAL A 77 15.75 -5.04 -16.01
C VAL A 77 16.03 -4.79 -17.50
N LEU A 78 15.32 -5.51 -18.35
CA LEU A 78 15.43 -5.36 -19.79
C LEU A 78 14.48 -4.28 -20.30
N GLU A 79 14.98 -3.36 -21.13
CA GLU A 79 14.14 -2.32 -21.76
C GLU A 79 13.50 -2.83 -23.06
N GLN A 80 14.16 -3.75 -23.77
CA GLN A 80 13.70 -4.32 -25.04
C GLN A 80 13.95 -5.83 -25.03
N HIS A 81 12.89 -6.60 -25.19
CA HIS A 81 12.97 -8.05 -25.31
C HIS A 81 11.68 -8.61 -25.93
N PRO A 82 11.72 -9.66 -26.75
CA PRO A 82 10.53 -10.25 -27.39
C PRO A 82 9.42 -10.64 -26.40
N ALA A 83 9.78 -11.05 -25.18
CA ALA A 83 8.81 -11.33 -24.10
C ALA A 83 8.07 -10.06 -23.64
N ILE A 84 8.72 -8.89 -23.65
CA ILE A 84 8.08 -7.60 -23.33
C ILE A 84 7.06 -7.25 -24.42
N ASP A 85 7.44 -7.41 -25.68
CA ASP A 85 6.57 -7.12 -26.81
C ASP A 85 5.32 -8.02 -26.79
N LEU A 86 5.51 -9.34 -26.55
CA LEU A 86 4.41 -10.28 -26.41
C LEU A 86 3.49 -9.92 -25.25
N LEU A 87 4.03 -9.65 -24.07
CA LEU A 87 3.21 -9.36 -22.89
C LEU A 87 2.51 -8.00 -22.99
N SER A 88 3.15 -7.01 -23.60
CA SER A 88 2.55 -5.68 -23.83
C SER A 88 1.37 -5.76 -24.81
N ARG A 89 1.43 -6.64 -25.78
CA ARG A 89 0.37 -6.90 -26.74
C ARG A 89 0.23 -8.40 -27.01
N PRO A 90 -0.47 -9.13 -26.12
CA PRO A 90 -0.53 -10.60 -26.17
C PRO A 90 -1.13 -11.14 -27.46
N ASN A 91 -2.04 -10.41 -28.10
CA ASN A 91 -2.61 -10.76 -29.39
C ASN A 91 -3.10 -9.50 -30.14
N PRO A 92 -3.45 -9.58 -31.43
CA PRO A 92 -3.90 -8.44 -32.22
C PRO A 92 -5.16 -7.74 -31.71
N LEU A 93 -5.97 -8.44 -30.91
CA LEU A 93 -7.28 -7.96 -30.43
C LEU A 93 -7.24 -7.37 -29.02
N GLN A 94 -6.19 -7.64 -28.24
CA GLN A 94 -6.14 -7.28 -26.83
C GLN A 94 -4.82 -6.63 -26.47
N SER A 95 -4.91 -5.53 -25.71
CA SER A 95 -3.79 -4.93 -24.99
C SER A 95 -3.44 -5.75 -23.73
N TYR A 96 -2.28 -5.45 -23.12
CA TYR A 96 -1.91 -6.00 -21.81
C TYR A 96 -3.05 -5.92 -20.80
N SER A 97 -3.61 -4.72 -20.60
CA SER A 97 -4.63 -4.48 -19.58
C SER A 97 -5.92 -5.27 -19.84
N GLU A 98 -6.35 -5.38 -21.09
CA GLU A 98 -7.54 -6.16 -21.47
C GLU A 98 -7.34 -7.65 -21.29
N PHE A 99 -6.16 -8.15 -21.67
CA PHE A 99 -5.83 -9.57 -21.54
C PHE A 99 -5.76 -9.97 -20.05
N PHE A 100 -4.98 -9.24 -19.26
CA PHE A 100 -4.82 -9.58 -17.84
C PHE A 100 -6.09 -9.32 -17.03
N SER A 101 -6.87 -8.26 -17.32
CA SER A 101 -8.19 -8.09 -16.70
C SER A 101 -9.11 -9.29 -16.98
N SER A 102 -9.10 -9.81 -18.20
CA SER A 102 -9.89 -11.00 -18.56
C SER A 102 -9.36 -12.26 -17.87
N LEU A 103 -8.04 -12.41 -17.78
CA LEU A 103 -7.38 -13.53 -17.09
C LEU A 103 -7.80 -13.59 -15.61
N PHE A 104 -7.64 -12.48 -14.88
CA PHE A 104 -8.06 -12.39 -13.48
C PHE A 104 -9.57 -12.52 -13.33
N GLY A 105 -10.35 -11.97 -14.27
CA GLY A 105 -11.79 -12.14 -14.30
C GLY A 105 -12.20 -13.62 -14.40
N TYR A 106 -11.62 -14.40 -15.28
CA TYR A 106 -11.88 -15.83 -15.36
C TYR A 106 -11.44 -16.57 -14.09
N LEU A 107 -10.30 -16.21 -13.53
CA LEU A 107 -9.82 -16.82 -12.29
C LEU A 107 -10.78 -16.56 -11.13
N MET A 108 -11.32 -15.35 -11.00
CA MET A 108 -12.31 -15.02 -9.97
C MET A 108 -13.67 -15.69 -10.22
N LEU A 109 -14.12 -15.79 -11.49
CA LEU A 109 -15.42 -16.33 -11.82
C LEU A 109 -15.50 -17.85 -11.78
N SER A 110 -14.42 -18.54 -12.19
CA SER A 110 -14.42 -20.00 -12.29
C SER A 110 -13.41 -20.69 -11.39
N GLY A 111 -12.48 -19.94 -10.79
CA GLY A 111 -11.30 -20.51 -10.14
C GLY A 111 -10.24 -21.01 -11.12
N ASN A 112 -10.48 -20.86 -12.43
CA ASN A 112 -9.64 -21.39 -13.51
C ASN A 112 -9.42 -20.34 -14.58
N ALA A 113 -8.23 -20.28 -15.14
CA ALA A 113 -7.90 -19.49 -16.31
C ALA A 113 -7.01 -20.31 -17.25
N TYR A 114 -7.23 -20.17 -18.55
CA TYR A 114 -6.56 -20.97 -19.57
C TYR A 114 -5.93 -20.04 -20.60
N ILE A 115 -4.59 -20.12 -20.71
CA ILE A 115 -3.80 -19.38 -21.70
C ILE A 115 -3.30 -20.37 -22.73
N VAL A 116 -3.52 -20.10 -24.00
CA VAL A 116 -2.94 -20.86 -25.11
C VAL A 116 -1.93 -20.00 -25.86
N LYS A 117 -0.79 -20.59 -26.18
CA LYS A 117 0.22 -19.98 -27.04
C LYS A 117 -0.08 -20.29 -28.50
N ALA A 118 0.16 -19.32 -29.38
CA ALA A 118 0.02 -19.50 -30.83
C ALA A 118 1.25 -18.96 -31.56
N GLY A 119 1.64 -19.67 -32.63
CA GLY A 119 2.81 -19.31 -33.43
C GLY A 119 4.13 -19.49 -32.70
N GLY A 120 5.22 -19.11 -33.39
CA GLY A 120 6.58 -19.18 -32.85
C GLY A 120 7.17 -20.59 -32.81
N THR A 121 8.39 -20.68 -32.31
CA THR A 121 9.13 -21.92 -32.08
C THR A 121 9.63 -21.96 -30.64
N LEU A 122 10.13 -23.12 -30.20
CA LEU A 122 10.74 -23.25 -28.86
C LEU A 122 11.95 -22.33 -28.64
N SER A 123 12.57 -21.85 -29.70
CA SER A 123 13.76 -20.98 -29.63
C SER A 123 13.45 -19.49 -29.80
N THR A 124 12.25 -19.13 -30.33
CA THR A 124 11.85 -17.73 -30.53
C THR A 124 10.73 -17.29 -29.59
N GLY A 125 10.21 -18.22 -28.81
CA GLY A 125 9.01 -18.02 -28.03
C GLY A 125 7.73 -17.96 -28.89
N PRO A 126 6.54 -17.90 -28.28
CA PRO A 126 5.27 -17.76 -28.99
C PRO A 126 5.09 -16.34 -29.51
N ASN A 127 4.35 -16.21 -30.63
CA ASN A 127 4.02 -14.91 -31.20
C ASN A 127 2.77 -14.28 -30.56
N GLU A 128 1.85 -15.11 -30.09
CA GLU A 128 0.58 -14.65 -29.51
C GLU A 128 0.17 -15.51 -28.33
N LEU A 129 -0.56 -14.88 -27.39
CA LEU A 129 -1.24 -15.52 -26.28
C LEU A 129 -2.74 -15.26 -26.38
N HIS A 130 -3.54 -16.30 -26.22
CA HIS A 130 -5.00 -16.20 -26.24
C HIS A 130 -5.60 -16.79 -24.98
N LEU A 131 -6.67 -16.17 -24.46
CA LEU A 131 -7.44 -16.68 -23.35
C LEU A 131 -8.59 -17.54 -23.85
N LEU A 132 -8.74 -18.72 -23.28
CA LEU A 132 -9.89 -19.59 -23.56
C LEU A 132 -10.90 -19.50 -22.40
N ARG A 133 -12.18 -19.46 -22.75
CA ARG A 133 -13.25 -19.43 -21.75
C ARG A 133 -13.28 -20.75 -20.96
N PRO A 134 -13.34 -20.70 -19.63
CA PRO A 134 -13.29 -21.89 -18.78
C PRO A 134 -14.42 -22.91 -19.08
N ASP A 135 -15.63 -22.44 -19.41
CA ASP A 135 -16.76 -23.31 -19.74
C ASP A 135 -16.61 -24.10 -21.04
N ARG A 136 -15.60 -23.78 -21.84
CA ARG A 136 -15.31 -24.47 -23.11
C ARG A 136 -14.13 -25.44 -23.01
N ILE A 137 -13.50 -25.52 -21.86
CA ILE A 137 -12.40 -26.45 -21.63
C ILE A 137 -12.92 -27.65 -20.85
N ARG A 138 -12.56 -28.84 -21.33
CA ARG A 138 -12.76 -30.09 -20.61
C ARG A 138 -11.41 -30.71 -20.34
N ILE A 139 -11.13 -30.94 -19.06
CA ILE A 139 -9.92 -31.62 -18.62
C ILE A 139 -10.16 -33.11 -18.70
N LYS A 140 -9.22 -33.83 -19.28
CA LYS A 140 -9.19 -35.30 -19.25
C LYS A 140 -8.11 -35.75 -18.30
N GLY A 141 -8.55 -36.38 -17.21
CA GLY A 141 -7.64 -37.00 -16.24
C GLY A 141 -7.01 -38.26 -16.79
N GLY A 142 -5.76 -38.47 -16.48
CA GLY A 142 -5.01 -39.69 -16.73
C GLY A 142 -5.00 -40.61 -15.51
N LYS A 143 -4.09 -41.59 -15.50
CA LYS A 143 -3.84 -42.46 -14.33
C LYS A 143 -3.06 -41.74 -13.22
N ASN A 144 -2.44 -40.60 -13.52
CA ASN A 144 -1.61 -39.77 -12.65
C ASN A 144 -2.38 -38.50 -12.28
N PRO A 145 -1.97 -37.73 -11.25
CA PRO A 145 -2.54 -36.42 -10.94
C PRO A 145 -2.30 -35.36 -12.03
N ILE A 146 -1.52 -35.69 -13.08
CA ILE A 146 -1.28 -34.82 -14.24
C ILE A 146 -2.40 -35.08 -15.26
N PRO A 147 -3.05 -34.03 -15.78
CA PRO A 147 -4.04 -34.16 -16.85
C PRO A 147 -3.42 -34.82 -18.09
N GLU A 148 -4.16 -35.67 -18.75
CA GLU A 148 -3.70 -36.27 -20.02
C GLU A 148 -3.78 -35.24 -21.17
N LYS A 149 -4.88 -34.48 -21.21
CA LYS A 149 -5.12 -33.48 -22.25
C LYS A 149 -6.22 -32.50 -21.85
N TYR A 150 -6.25 -31.37 -22.53
CA TYR A 150 -7.33 -30.38 -22.49
C TYR A 150 -8.07 -30.39 -23.83
N GLU A 151 -9.41 -30.48 -23.81
CA GLU A 151 -10.26 -30.44 -24.98
C GLU A 151 -11.00 -29.11 -25.03
N TYR A 152 -10.80 -28.32 -26.08
CA TYR A 152 -11.56 -27.10 -26.34
C TYR A 152 -12.82 -27.42 -27.10
N ILE A 153 -13.98 -27.09 -26.54
CA ILE A 153 -15.29 -27.53 -27.00
C ILE A 153 -16.15 -26.32 -27.36
N ILE A 154 -16.69 -26.30 -28.58
CA ILE A 154 -17.68 -25.32 -29.01
C ILE A 154 -18.92 -26.09 -29.52
N ASN A 155 -20.10 -25.70 -29.07
CA ASN A 155 -21.36 -26.34 -29.44
C ASN A 155 -21.37 -27.87 -29.29
N GLY A 156 -20.69 -28.35 -28.24
CA GLY A 156 -20.61 -29.80 -27.95
C GLY A 156 -19.58 -30.57 -28.79
N GLN A 157 -18.91 -29.94 -29.73
CA GLN A 157 -17.88 -30.56 -30.55
C GLN A 157 -16.47 -30.12 -30.12
N VAL A 158 -15.55 -31.07 -30.02
CA VAL A 158 -14.12 -30.79 -29.75
C VAL A 158 -13.52 -30.11 -30.99
N GLN A 159 -13.09 -28.88 -30.82
CA GLN A 159 -12.46 -28.10 -31.89
C GLN A 159 -10.95 -28.29 -31.88
N GLN A 160 -10.36 -28.32 -30.68
CA GLN A 160 -8.92 -28.43 -30.49
C GLN A 160 -8.64 -29.31 -29.26
N THR A 161 -7.52 -30.05 -29.32
CA THR A 161 -7.03 -30.84 -28.20
C THR A 161 -5.59 -30.46 -27.92
N TYR A 162 -5.29 -30.14 -26.69
CA TYR A 162 -3.95 -29.82 -26.20
C TYR A 162 -3.46 -30.99 -25.36
N GLN A 163 -2.43 -31.68 -25.81
CA GLN A 163 -1.82 -32.78 -25.09
C GLN A 163 -0.94 -32.24 -23.95
N VAL A 164 -0.86 -32.99 -22.88
CA VAL A 164 0.04 -32.70 -21.75
C VAL A 164 1.12 -33.79 -21.76
N ASP A 165 2.36 -33.38 -21.80
CA ASP A 165 3.49 -34.26 -21.64
C ASP A 165 3.47 -34.83 -20.23
N GLN A 166 3.41 -36.15 -20.13
CA GLN A 166 3.28 -36.84 -18.83
C GLN A 166 4.59 -36.89 -18.03
N ASP A 167 5.72 -36.60 -18.66
CA ASP A 167 7.03 -36.60 -18.00
C ASP A 167 7.37 -35.19 -17.46
N THR A 168 7.05 -34.13 -18.23
CA THR A 168 7.40 -32.75 -17.90
C THR A 168 6.20 -31.93 -17.40
N GLY A 169 4.95 -32.40 -17.63
CA GLY A 169 3.75 -31.64 -17.37
C GLY A 169 3.49 -30.48 -18.35
N PHE A 170 4.34 -30.32 -19.37
CA PHE A 170 4.25 -29.24 -20.33
C PHE A 170 3.08 -29.43 -21.30
N SER A 171 2.39 -28.33 -21.61
CA SER A 171 1.36 -28.26 -22.65
C SER A 171 1.44 -26.91 -23.38
N GLU A 172 0.90 -26.85 -24.61
CA GLU A 172 0.70 -25.58 -25.32
C GLU A 172 -0.37 -24.71 -24.66
N LEU A 173 -1.20 -25.29 -23.80
CA LEU A 173 -2.17 -24.61 -22.97
C LEU A 173 -1.70 -24.60 -21.53
N LYS A 174 -1.52 -23.42 -20.95
CA LYS A 174 -1.28 -23.25 -19.50
C LYS A 174 -2.60 -23.12 -18.78
N HIS A 175 -2.80 -23.98 -17.79
CA HIS A 175 -3.92 -23.91 -16.87
C HIS A 175 -3.46 -23.30 -15.56
N ILE A 176 -4.02 -22.17 -15.19
CA ILE A 176 -3.81 -21.47 -13.92
C ILE A 176 -5.06 -21.68 -13.08
N LYS A 177 -4.92 -22.13 -11.84
CA LYS A 177 -6.07 -22.45 -10.99
C LYS A 177 -5.88 -21.97 -9.55
N LEU A 178 -7.00 -21.64 -8.92
CA LEU A 178 -7.07 -21.45 -7.48
C LEU A 178 -7.15 -22.82 -6.81
N TRP A 179 -6.72 -22.90 -5.56
CA TRP A 179 -6.79 -24.14 -4.81
C TRP A 179 -8.22 -24.65 -4.65
N ASN A 180 -8.41 -25.95 -4.83
CA ASN A 180 -9.66 -26.64 -4.63
C ASN A 180 -9.43 -27.89 -3.77
N PRO A 181 -10.05 -28.01 -2.59
CA PRO A 181 -9.88 -29.17 -1.73
C PRO A 181 -10.62 -30.44 -2.22
N LEU A 182 -11.50 -30.32 -3.21
CA LEU A 182 -12.37 -31.41 -3.67
C LEU A 182 -12.02 -31.92 -5.07
N ASP A 183 -11.18 -31.20 -5.81
CA ASP A 183 -10.83 -31.54 -7.19
C ASP A 183 -9.36 -31.21 -7.47
N ASP A 184 -8.61 -32.22 -7.92
CA ASP A 184 -7.18 -32.04 -8.25
C ASP A 184 -6.96 -31.32 -9.58
N PHE A 185 -7.95 -31.31 -10.46
CA PHE A 185 -7.83 -30.75 -11.80
C PHE A 185 -8.43 -29.34 -11.91
N GLU A 186 -9.56 -29.10 -11.29
CA GLU A 186 -10.27 -27.83 -11.41
C GLU A 186 -10.12 -26.96 -10.16
N GLY A 187 -9.92 -25.66 -10.37
CA GLY A 187 -9.84 -24.67 -9.29
C GLY A 187 -11.21 -24.32 -8.71
N CYS A 188 -11.24 -23.82 -7.48
CA CYS A 188 -12.44 -23.36 -6.81
C CYS A 188 -12.57 -21.85 -6.88
N SER A 189 -13.71 -21.36 -7.41
CA SER A 189 -14.01 -19.91 -7.44
C SER A 189 -14.43 -19.38 -6.08
N PRO A 190 -14.04 -18.15 -5.70
CA PRO A 190 -14.59 -17.44 -4.54
C PRO A 190 -16.12 -17.31 -4.58
N LEU A 191 -16.73 -17.26 -5.79
CA LEU A 191 -18.18 -17.24 -5.97
C LEU A 191 -18.87 -18.45 -5.38
N VAL A 192 -18.22 -19.60 -5.37
CA VAL A 192 -18.80 -20.82 -4.80
C VAL A 192 -18.92 -20.70 -3.29
N ALA A 193 -17.91 -20.13 -2.63
CA ALA A 193 -17.95 -19.86 -1.20
C ALA A 193 -19.02 -18.82 -0.84
N ALA A 194 -19.19 -17.81 -1.70
CA ALA A 194 -20.17 -16.72 -1.52
C ALA A 194 -21.57 -17.05 -2.05
N ALA A 195 -21.83 -18.26 -2.55
CA ALA A 195 -23.05 -18.57 -3.32
C ALA A 195 -24.34 -18.36 -2.52
N VAL A 196 -24.35 -18.70 -1.23
CA VAL A 196 -25.51 -18.49 -0.34
C VAL A 196 -25.79 -17.02 -0.16
N GLU A 197 -24.76 -16.23 0.09
CA GLU A 197 -24.87 -14.79 0.32
C GLU A 197 -25.30 -14.05 -0.94
N ILE A 198 -24.85 -14.52 -2.11
CA ILE A 198 -25.26 -14.01 -3.42
C ILE A 198 -26.76 -14.31 -3.64
N ASP A 199 -27.20 -15.55 -3.42
CA ASP A 199 -28.61 -15.94 -3.54
C ASP A 199 -29.48 -15.11 -2.57
N GLN A 200 -29.07 -14.97 -1.31
CA GLN A 200 -29.77 -14.18 -0.30
C GLN A 200 -29.88 -12.69 -0.69
N HIS A 201 -28.78 -12.08 -1.14
CA HIS A 201 -28.75 -10.70 -1.61
C HIS A 201 -29.67 -10.48 -2.83
N ASN A 202 -29.65 -11.42 -3.78
CA ASN A 202 -30.48 -11.36 -4.99
C ASN A 202 -31.96 -11.55 -4.65
N LEU A 203 -32.30 -12.51 -3.79
CA LEU A 203 -33.68 -12.75 -3.33
C LEU A 203 -34.24 -11.57 -2.53
N ALA A 204 -33.44 -10.95 -1.65
CA ALA A 204 -33.83 -9.74 -0.95
C ALA A 204 -34.13 -8.59 -1.91
N SER A 205 -33.33 -8.45 -2.96
CA SER A 205 -33.55 -7.44 -4.00
C SER A 205 -34.81 -7.72 -4.82
N GLN A 206 -35.03 -8.98 -5.20
CA GLN A 206 -36.25 -9.40 -5.93
C GLN A 206 -37.51 -9.22 -5.08
N HIS A 207 -37.43 -9.55 -3.78
CA HIS A 207 -38.55 -9.34 -2.87
C HIS A 207 -38.93 -7.86 -2.78
N ASN A 208 -37.92 -6.97 -2.62
CA ASN A 208 -38.14 -5.53 -2.58
C ASN A 208 -38.76 -5.02 -3.89
N ILE A 209 -38.31 -5.49 -5.05
CA ILE A 209 -38.90 -5.14 -6.36
C ILE A 209 -40.35 -5.61 -6.42
N SER A 210 -40.62 -6.84 -5.99
CA SER A 210 -41.99 -7.40 -5.97
C SER A 210 -42.91 -6.61 -5.02
N LEU A 211 -42.40 -6.23 -3.85
CA LEU A 211 -43.12 -5.40 -2.90
C LEU A 211 -43.44 -4.02 -3.47
N LEU A 212 -42.49 -3.37 -4.12
CA LEU A 212 -42.69 -2.09 -4.82
C LEU A 212 -43.70 -2.21 -5.96
N ASN A 213 -43.61 -3.28 -6.76
CA ASN A 213 -44.54 -3.57 -7.86
C ASN A 213 -45.97 -3.81 -7.34
N ASN A 214 -46.12 -4.38 -6.17
CA ASN A 214 -47.40 -4.58 -5.51
C ASN A 214 -47.89 -3.35 -4.70
N GLY A 215 -47.30 -2.18 -4.92
CA GLY A 215 -47.69 -0.92 -4.25
C GLY A 215 -47.27 -0.85 -2.77
N ALA A 216 -46.21 -1.56 -2.39
CA ALA A 216 -45.67 -1.65 -1.03
C ALA A 216 -46.69 -2.14 0.02
N ARG A 217 -47.65 -2.96 -0.40
CA ARG A 217 -48.62 -3.57 0.52
C ARG A 217 -48.14 -4.92 1.01
N PRO A 218 -48.20 -5.17 2.32
CA PRO A 218 -47.89 -6.50 2.87
C PRO A 218 -48.86 -7.54 2.36
N SER A 219 -48.41 -8.79 2.29
CA SER A 219 -49.25 -9.92 1.96
C SER A 219 -50.37 -10.05 2.98
N GLY A 220 -51.59 -10.20 2.53
CA GLY A 220 -52.72 -10.32 3.42
C GLY A 220 -53.90 -11.06 2.79
N ALA A 221 -54.86 -11.37 3.59
CA ALA A 221 -56.11 -11.99 3.15
C ALA A 221 -57.27 -11.01 3.32
N VAL A 222 -58.05 -10.82 2.27
CA VAL A 222 -59.38 -10.19 2.34
C VAL A 222 -60.37 -11.24 2.84
N VAL A 223 -60.86 -11.04 4.04
CA VAL A 223 -61.82 -11.97 4.66
C VAL A 223 -63.20 -11.36 4.55
N PHE A 224 -64.11 -12.07 3.88
CA PHE A 224 -65.49 -11.69 3.75
C PHE A 224 -66.30 -12.42 4.82
N LYS A 225 -67.03 -11.69 5.68
CA LYS A 225 -67.72 -12.23 6.84
C LYS A 225 -69.18 -11.75 6.96
N PRO A 226 -69.92 -11.55 5.90
CA PRO A 226 -71.32 -11.14 6.05
C PRO A 226 -72.12 -12.24 6.71
N LYS A 227 -73.06 -11.82 7.51
CA LYS A 227 -74.11 -12.67 8.06
C LYS A 227 -75.45 -12.26 7.47
N ASP A 228 -76.31 -13.22 7.19
CA ASP A 228 -77.69 -12.92 6.82
C ASP A 228 -78.51 -12.47 8.04
N ASP A 229 -79.74 -12.03 7.83
CA ASP A 229 -80.65 -11.61 8.89
C ASP A 229 -80.94 -12.72 9.92
N ALA A 230 -80.67 -14.00 9.54
CA ALA A 230 -80.80 -15.16 10.40
C ALA A 230 -79.46 -15.55 11.09
N GLY A 231 -78.37 -14.84 10.88
CA GLY A 231 -77.05 -15.05 11.50
C GLY A 231 -76.19 -16.11 10.84
N PHE A 232 -76.54 -16.61 9.65
CA PHE A 232 -75.75 -17.58 8.89
C PHE A 232 -74.71 -16.88 8.01
N ALA A 233 -73.53 -17.53 7.89
CA ALA A 233 -72.46 -17.01 7.01
C ALA A 233 -72.89 -17.07 5.53
N VAL A 234 -72.75 -15.93 4.84
CA VAL A 234 -72.99 -15.85 3.39
C VAL A 234 -71.64 -15.89 2.67
N ASN A 235 -71.53 -16.75 1.67
CA ASN A 235 -70.32 -16.86 0.84
C ASN A 235 -70.47 -16.03 -0.46
N LEU A 236 -69.39 -15.47 -0.94
CA LEU A 236 -69.35 -14.85 -2.27
C LEU A 236 -69.65 -15.90 -3.35
N THR A 237 -70.45 -15.54 -4.33
CA THR A 237 -70.59 -16.32 -5.55
C THR A 237 -69.30 -16.36 -6.33
N GLU A 238 -69.09 -17.40 -7.16
CA GLU A 238 -67.86 -17.51 -7.94
C GLU A 238 -67.61 -16.30 -8.86
N SER A 239 -68.66 -15.75 -9.44
CA SER A 239 -68.60 -14.53 -10.26
C SER A 239 -68.14 -13.31 -9.44
N GLN A 240 -68.67 -13.11 -8.25
CA GLN A 240 -68.26 -12.02 -7.34
C GLN A 240 -66.82 -12.19 -6.87
N ARG A 241 -66.38 -13.42 -6.61
CA ARG A 241 -65.00 -13.72 -6.23
C ARG A 241 -64.04 -13.39 -7.36
N GLN A 242 -64.34 -13.80 -8.58
CA GLN A 242 -63.49 -13.51 -9.76
C GLN A 242 -63.48 -12.03 -10.09
N GLN A 243 -64.58 -11.32 -9.93
CA GLN A 243 -64.65 -9.88 -10.14
C GLN A 243 -63.82 -9.12 -9.12
N LEU A 244 -63.89 -9.51 -7.84
CA LEU A 244 -63.08 -8.95 -6.77
C LEU A 244 -61.58 -9.18 -7.00
N LEU A 245 -61.20 -10.40 -7.40
CA LEU A 245 -59.79 -10.73 -7.74
C LEU A 245 -59.29 -9.92 -8.94
N THR A 246 -60.13 -9.73 -9.95
CA THR A 246 -59.79 -8.93 -11.15
C THR A 246 -59.62 -7.45 -10.79
N ASP A 247 -60.52 -6.89 -10.00
CA ASP A 247 -60.45 -5.51 -9.52
C ASP A 247 -59.24 -5.29 -8.62
N LEU A 248 -58.92 -6.23 -7.71
CA LEU A 248 -57.72 -6.20 -6.89
C LEU A 248 -56.46 -6.18 -7.76
N ASN A 249 -56.37 -7.08 -8.73
CA ASN A 249 -55.19 -7.18 -9.60
C ASN A 249 -55.03 -5.94 -10.53
N ASN A 250 -56.12 -5.49 -11.15
CA ASN A 250 -56.05 -4.42 -12.16
C ASN A 250 -55.96 -3.01 -11.57
N ARG A 251 -56.55 -2.77 -10.40
CA ARG A 251 -56.65 -1.42 -9.82
C ARG A 251 -55.70 -1.16 -8.67
N PHE A 252 -55.16 -2.21 -8.03
CA PHE A 252 -54.38 -2.07 -6.79
C PHE A 252 -53.04 -2.76 -6.81
N THR A 253 -52.66 -3.46 -7.89
CA THR A 253 -51.30 -3.94 -8.09
C THR A 253 -50.54 -3.06 -9.07
N GLY A 254 -49.21 -2.99 -8.88
CA GLY A 254 -48.32 -2.19 -9.72
C GLY A 254 -47.93 -0.85 -9.09
N ALA A 255 -46.71 -0.38 -9.41
CA ALA A 255 -46.16 0.86 -8.88
C ALA A 255 -46.99 2.11 -9.20
N GLY A 256 -47.70 2.13 -10.34
CA GLY A 256 -48.57 3.22 -10.75
C GLY A 256 -49.87 3.35 -9.92
N ASN A 257 -50.23 2.32 -9.18
CA ASN A 257 -51.42 2.25 -8.33
C ASN A 257 -51.11 2.35 -6.83
N ALA A 258 -49.83 2.55 -6.49
CA ALA A 258 -49.39 2.67 -5.10
C ALA A 258 -50.08 3.86 -4.41
N GLY A 259 -50.62 3.62 -3.21
CA GLY A 259 -51.27 4.66 -2.40
C GLY A 259 -52.73 5.00 -2.80
N ARG A 260 -53.33 4.36 -3.81
CA ARG A 260 -54.72 4.57 -4.11
C ARG A 260 -55.64 3.95 -3.05
N PRO A 261 -56.60 4.69 -2.51
CA PRO A 261 -57.55 4.14 -1.55
C PRO A 261 -58.42 3.08 -2.20
N MET A 262 -58.69 1.99 -1.48
CA MET A 262 -59.61 0.91 -1.91
C MET A 262 -61.00 1.18 -1.31
N LEU A 263 -61.98 1.20 -2.14
CA LEU A 263 -63.39 1.17 -1.70
C LEU A 263 -63.90 -0.24 -1.79
N LEU A 264 -64.24 -0.85 -0.68
CA LEU A 264 -64.88 -2.14 -0.60
C LEU A 264 -66.28 -1.94 0.01
N GLU A 265 -67.31 -2.41 -0.69
CA GLU A 265 -68.70 -2.43 -0.21
C GLU A 265 -69.02 -3.81 0.37
N GLY A 266 -69.37 -3.88 1.63
CA GLY A 266 -69.68 -5.12 2.37
C GLY A 266 -68.84 -5.31 3.63
N ASP A 267 -69.06 -6.41 4.34
CA ASP A 267 -68.34 -6.77 5.56
C ASP A 267 -67.01 -7.48 5.22
N PHE A 268 -66.03 -6.70 4.81
CA PHE A 268 -64.68 -7.16 4.50
C PHE A 268 -63.73 -6.77 5.60
N ASP A 269 -62.88 -7.70 6.02
CA ASP A 269 -61.78 -7.49 6.93
C ASP A 269 -60.44 -7.82 6.26
N TRP A 270 -59.42 -6.96 6.44
CA TRP A 270 -58.09 -7.21 5.95
C TRP A 270 -57.27 -7.81 7.08
N LYS A 271 -56.76 -9.02 6.89
CA LYS A 271 -55.78 -9.66 7.78
C LYS A 271 -54.42 -9.71 7.13
N GLU A 272 -53.47 -9.00 7.72
CA GLU A 272 -52.07 -9.15 7.33
C GLU A 272 -51.61 -10.59 7.65
N MET A 273 -51.02 -11.26 6.67
CA MET A 273 -50.53 -12.64 6.78
C MET A 273 -49.01 -12.75 6.59
N GLY A 274 -48.31 -11.65 6.34
CA GLY A 274 -46.88 -11.59 6.17
C GLY A 274 -46.20 -10.77 7.27
N LEU A 275 -44.89 -11.00 7.46
CA LEU A 275 -44.06 -10.13 8.27
C LEU A 275 -44.01 -8.75 7.61
N SER A 276 -44.05 -7.70 8.40
CA SER A 276 -43.89 -6.35 7.86
C SER A 276 -42.46 -6.17 7.34
N PRO A 277 -42.22 -5.33 6.32
CA PRO A 277 -40.87 -5.02 5.84
C PRO A 277 -39.95 -4.51 6.95
N ARG A 278 -40.52 -3.92 8.00
CA ARG A 278 -39.81 -3.43 9.19
C ARG A 278 -39.33 -4.55 10.09
N ASP A 279 -40.06 -5.67 10.14
CA ASP A 279 -39.73 -6.83 10.98
C ASP A 279 -38.66 -7.72 10.32
N MET A 280 -38.43 -7.58 9.02
CA MET A 280 -37.45 -8.38 8.26
C MET A 280 -36.08 -7.72 8.12
N ASP A 281 -35.93 -6.46 8.52
CA ASP A 281 -34.68 -5.68 8.44
C ASP A 281 -33.85 -5.94 7.15
N PHE A 282 -34.52 -5.85 5.99
CA PHE A 282 -33.90 -6.12 4.68
C PHE A 282 -32.68 -5.27 4.37
N ILE A 283 -32.56 -4.10 4.99
CA ILE A 283 -31.42 -3.20 4.77
C ILE A 283 -30.18 -3.79 5.43
N SER A 284 -30.27 -4.16 6.72
CA SER A 284 -29.17 -4.81 7.44
C SER A 284 -28.77 -6.12 6.79
N LEU A 285 -29.76 -6.93 6.37
CA LEU A 285 -29.53 -8.19 5.65
C LEU A 285 -28.74 -7.97 4.37
N LYS A 286 -29.11 -6.98 3.55
CA LYS A 286 -28.38 -6.63 2.32
C LYS A 286 -26.96 -6.16 2.59
N HIS A 287 -26.75 -5.37 3.64
CA HIS A 287 -25.42 -4.90 4.03
C HIS A 287 -24.54 -6.05 4.52
N MET A 288 -25.10 -6.96 5.34
CA MET A 288 -24.37 -8.14 5.81
C MET A 288 -23.98 -9.04 4.63
N SER A 289 -24.94 -9.44 3.80
CA SER A 289 -24.65 -10.26 2.60
C SER A 289 -23.64 -9.59 1.66
N ALA A 290 -23.69 -8.26 1.49
CA ALA A 290 -22.71 -7.53 0.69
C ALA A 290 -21.33 -7.58 1.31
N THR A 291 -21.22 -7.47 2.64
CA THR A 291 -19.97 -7.61 3.37
C THR A 291 -19.39 -9.00 3.27
N ASP A 292 -20.22 -10.03 3.44
CA ASP A 292 -19.81 -11.44 3.38
C ASP A 292 -19.35 -11.83 1.96
N ILE A 293 -20.05 -11.33 0.93
CA ILE A 293 -19.60 -11.49 -0.47
C ILE A 293 -18.21 -10.85 -0.64
N ALA A 294 -18.04 -9.60 -0.20
CA ALA A 294 -16.77 -8.90 -0.33
C ALA A 294 -15.63 -9.63 0.41
N LEU A 295 -15.90 -10.16 1.61
CA LEU A 295 -14.97 -10.96 2.40
C LEU A 295 -14.50 -12.21 1.65
N CYS A 296 -15.40 -12.93 0.99
CA CYS A 296 -15.05 -14.13 0.20
C CYS A 296 -14.09 -13.82 -0.96
N PHE A 297 -14.14 -12.59 -1.49
CA PHE A 297 -13.21 -12.12 -2.53
C PHE A 297 -11.94 -11.48 -1.95
N GLY A 298 -11.83 -11.30 -0.64
CA GLY A 298 -10.74 -10.53 -0.03
C GLY A 298 -10.80 -9.04 -0.37
N VAL A 299 -11.98 -8.50 -0.66
CA VAL A 299 -12.18 -7.08 -0.96
C VAL A 299 -12.77 -6.38 0.26
N PRO A 300 -12.11 -5.36 0.82
CA PRO A 300 -12.65 -4.59 1.93
C PRO A 300 -14.04 -4.01 1.62
N SER A 301 -15.00 -4.16 2.53
CA SER A 301 -16.40 -3.73 2.35
C SER A 301 -16.55 -2.24 2.03
N GLN A 302 -15.62 -1.41 2.51
CA GLN A 302 -15.57 0.03 2.24
C GLN A 302 -15.42 0.34 0.74
N LEU A 303 -14.76 -0.54 -0.03
CA LEU A 303 -14.53 -0.35 -1.47
C LEU A 303 -15.69 -0.80 -2.34
N VAL A 304 -16.61 -1.58 -1.80
CA VAL A 304 -17.81 -2.05 -2.53
C VAL A 304 -19.05 -1.22 -2.25
N GLY A 305 -18.93 -0.14 -1.47
CA GLY A 305 -20.01 0.81 -1.24
C GLY A 305 -20.97 0.42 -0.11
N VAL A 306 -20.59 -0.49 0.78
CA VAL A 306 -21.34 -0.74 2.01
C VAL A 306 -21.16 0.48 2.92
N PRO A 307 -22.26 1.12 3.38
CA PRO A 307 -22.16 2.29 4.25
C PRO A 307 -21.67 1.86 5.63
N ASP A 308 -20.40 2.07 5.86
CA ASP A 308 -19.76 2.03 7.18
C ASP A 308 -19.07 3.37 7.40
N ALA A 309 -18.59 3.67 8.60
CA ALA A 309 -17.97 4.94 8.92
C ALA A 309 -16.79 5.25 7.96
N GLN A 310 -17.11 5.73 6.77
CA GLN A 310 -16.16 6.02 5.70
C GLN A 310 -15.48 7.35 5.98
N THR A 311 -14.26 7.30 6.53
CA THR A 311 -13.34 8.44 6.50
C THR A 311 -12.36 8.26 5.34
N TYR A 312 -11.77 9.35 4.86
CA TYR A 312 -10.75 9.28 3.81
C TYR A 312 -9.57 8.36 4.19
N ALA A 313 -9.18 8.39 5.45
CA ALA A 313 -8.12 7.53 5.98
C ALA A 313 -8.48 6.03 5.88
N ASN A 314 -9.71 5.66 6.28
CA ASN A 314 -10.16 4.27 6.23
C ASN A 314 -10.24 3.73 4.79
N VAL A 315 -10.62 4.58 3.82
CA VAL A 315 -10.65 4.19 2.40
C VAL A 315 -9.25 4.00 1.84
N ALA A 316 -8.27 4.83 2.25
CA ALA A 316 -6.88 4.67 1.85
C ALA A 316 -6.28 3.37 2.41
N GLU A 317 -6.53 3.06 3.69
CA GLU A 317 -6.11 1.81 4.31
C GLU A 317 -6.81 0.58 3.70
N ALA A 318 -8.10 0.67 3.41
CA ALA A 318 -8.83 -0.39 2.71
C ALA A 318 -8.24 -0.67 1.31
N ARG A 319 -7.83 0.38 0.61
CA ARG A 319 -7.18 0.23 -0.70
C ARG A 319 -5.80 -0.40 -0.59
N LEU A 320 -5.03 -0.03 0.44
CA LEU A 320 -3.74 -0.66 0.76
C LEU A 320 -3.92 -2.16 1.06
N ALA A 321 -4.86 -2.51 1.96
CA ALA A 321 -5.18 -3.88 2.30
C ALA A 321 -5.60 -4.71 1.07
N LEU A 322 -6.44 -4.16 0.17
CA LEU A 322 -6.82 -4.83 -1.07
C LEU A 322 -5.60 -5.21 -1.92
N TYR A 323 -4.63 -4.30 -2.06
CA TYR A 323 -3.41 -4.60 -2.82
C TYR A 323 -2.54 -5.64 -2.11
N GLU A 324 -2.26 -5.47 -0.82
CA GLU A 324 -1.34 -6.32 -0.07
C GLU A 324 -1.87 -7.74 0.15
N GLU A 325 -3.16 -7.86 0.50
CA GLU A 325 -3.75 -9.14 0.91
C GLU A 325 -4.40 -9.90 -0.25
N THR A 326 -4.79 -9.20 -1.33
CA THR A 326 -5.55 -9.83 -2.43
C THR A 326 -4.85 -9.69 -3.78
N ILE A 327 -4.58 -8.47 -4.25
CA ILE A 327 -4.09 -8.27 -5.62
C ILE A 327 -2.67 -8.81 -5.79
N ILE A 328 -1.74 -8.45 -4.90
CA ILE A 328 -0.35 -8.89 -4.98
C ILE A 328 -0.21 -10.42 -4.90
N PRO A 329 -0.88 -11.15 -3.98
CA PRO A 329 -0.87 -12.61 -3.98
C PRO A 329 -1.36 -13.23 -5.29
N HIS A 330 -2.42 -12.68 -5.89
CA HIS A 330 -2.88 -13.14 -7.20
C HIS A 330 -1.90 -12.81 -8.33
N CYS A 331 -1.26 -11.64 -8.31
CA CYS A 331 -0.18 -11.29 -9.23
C CYS A 331 1.00 -12.27 -9.11
N ARG A 332 1.40 -12.62 -7.88
CA ARG A 332 2.47 -13.60 -7.63
C ARG A 332 2.14 -14.99 -8.15
N LEU A 333 0.88 -15.42 -8.06
CA LEU A 333 0.44 -16.68 -8.66
C LEU A 333 0.66 -16.66 -10.19
N ILE A 334 0.20 -15.62 -10.89
CA ILE A 334 0.40 -15.47 -12.33
C ILE A 334 1.87 -15.36 -12.70
N GLU A 335 2.65 -14.60 -11.91
CA GLU A 335 4.10 -14.44 -12.07
C GLU A 335 4.80 -15.80 -12.03
N SER A 336 4.50 -16.61 -11.02
CA SER A 336 5.06 -17.95 -10.88
C SER A 336 4.73 -18.84 -12.06
N ASP A 337 3.45 -18.87 -12.47
CA ASP A 337 2.98 -19.70 -13.57
C ASP A 337 3.56 -19.29 -14.93
N LEU A 338 3.70 -17.99 -15.20
CA LEU A 338 4.32 -17.49 -16.43
C LEU A 338 5.84 -17.75 -16.45
N ASN A 339 6.50 -17.63 -15.30
CA ASN A 339 7.93 -17.93 -15.19
C ASN A 339 8.23 -19.41 -15.39
N GLU A 340 7.32 -20.29 -14.94
CA GLU A 340 7.47 -21.72 -15.16
C GLU A 340 7.19 -22.13 -16.61
N TRP A 341 6.16 -21.56 -17.23
CA TRP A 341 5.66 -22.03 -18.52
C TRP A 341 6.18 -21.25 -19.73
N LEU A 342 6.20 -19.91 -19.63
CA LEU A 342 6.46 -19.02 -20.77
C LEU A 342 7.92 -18.58 -20.85
N MET A 343 8.51 -18.16 -19.74
CA MET A 343 9.84 -17.54 -19.74
C MET A 343 10.96 -18.46 -20.22
N PRO A 344 10.96 -19.77 -19.92
CA PRO A 344 11.99 -20.68 -20.43
C PRO A 344 12.09 -20.76 -21.96
N MET A 345 11.02 -20.37 -22.68
CA MET A 345 11.03 -20.33 -24.15
C MET A 345 11.87 -19.18 -24.72
N TYR A 346 12.19 -18.18 -23.90
CA TYR A 346 12.98 -17.01 -24.28
C TYR A 346 14.44 -17.07 -23.85
N GLY A 347 14.82 -18.07 -23.08
CA GLY A 347 16.19 -18.32 -22.62
C GLY A 347 16.32 -18.57 -21.14
N GLU A 348 17.52 -18.98 -20.75
CA GLU A 348 17.86 -19.18 -19.35
C GLU A 348 17.97 -17.82 -18.63
N ASN A 349 17.52 -17.77 -17.39
CA ASN A 349 17.55 -16.58 -16.50
C ASN A 349 16.66 -15.41 -16.90
N ILE A 350 15.73 -15.59 -17.85
CA ILE A 350 14.69 -14.57 -18.14
C ILE A 350 13.55 -14.78 -17.14
N ARG A 351 13.12 -13.67 -16.50
CA ARG A 351 12.01 -13.68 -15.53
C ARG A 351 11.04 -12.54 -15.79
N PHE A 352 9.78 -12.85 -15.66
CA PHE A 352 8.68 -11.90 -15.57
C PHE A 352 8.45 -11.56 -14.10
N GLU A 353 8.34 -10.30 -13.77
CA GLU A 353 7.99 -9.84 -12.42
C GLU A 353 7.01 -8.68 -12.49
N TYR A 354 6.07 -8.63 -11.56
CA TYR A 354 5.24 -7.44 -11.39
C TYR A 354 6.02 -6.36 -10.64
N ASP A 355 5.95 -5.12 -11.14
CA ASP A 355 6.55 -3.96 -10.48
C ASP A 355 5.64 -3.49 -9.33
N ILE A 356 5.84 -4.11 -8.17
CA ILE A 356 5.07 -3.80 -6.97
C ILE A 356 5.50 -2.44 -6.39
N GLN A 357 6.72 -1.99 -6.66
CA GLN A 357 7.26 -0.76 -6.07
C GLN A 357 6.57 0.49 -6.62
N ASN A 358 6.06 0.46 -7.84
CA ASN A 358 5.40 1.59 -8.48
C ASN A 358 3.86 1.57 -8.37
N ILE A 359 3.30 0.76 -7.47
CA ILE A 359 1.85 0.76 -7.22
C ILE A 359 1.45 2.01 -6.42
N PRO A 360 0.58 2.90 -6.96
CA PRO A 360 0.22 4.15 -6.28
C PRO A 360 -0.42 3.95 -4.90
N ALA A 361 -1.16 2.86 -4.71
CA ALA A 361 -1.77 2.53 -3.42
C ALA A 361 -0.74 2.26 -2.31
N LEU A 362 0.48 1.83 -2.66
CA LEU A 362 1.58 1.53 -1.74
C LEU A 362 2.50 2.74 -1.50
N ALA A 363 2.32 3.84 -2.24
CA ALA A 363 3.23 5.00 -2.20
C ALA A 363 3.39 5.60 -0.80
N GLU A 364 2.30 5.69 -0.03
CA GLU A 364 2.35 6.22 1.34
C GLU A 364 3.13 5.31 2.29
N ARG A 365 2.98 3.99 2.16
CA ARG A 365 3.75 3.01 2.93
C ARG A 365 5.23 3.08 2.56
N GLN A 366 5.53 3.17 1.27
CA GLN A 366 6.90 3.33 0.80
C GLN A 366 7.51 4.61 1.35
N ARG A 367 6.80 5.74 1.30
CA ARG A 367 7.24 7.00 1.89
C ARG A 367 7.60 6.84 3.36
N LYS A 368 6.73 6.20 4.16
CA LYS A 368 7.00 5.90 5.58
C LYS A 368 8.24 4.99 5.74
N THR A 369 8.39 3.99 4.87
CA THR A 369 9.58 3.13 4.88
C THR A 369 10.84 3.93 4.59
N TYR A 370 10.84 4.79 3.56
CA TYR A 370 11.96 5.69 3.25
C TYR A 370 12.29 6.62 4.42
N GLU A 371 11.29 7.21 5.05
CA GLU A 371 11.47 8.09 6.22
C GLU A 371 12.09 7.32 7.40
N ASN A 372 11.58 6.14 7.72
CA ASN A 372 12.08 5.29 8.81
C ASN A 372 13.52 4.84 8.54
N VAL A 373 13.81 4.34 7.34
CA VAL A 373 15.14 3.89 6.92
C VAL A 373 16.12 5.05 6.93
N THR A 374 15.75 6.21 6.40
CA THR A 374 16.58 7.41 6.42
C THR A 374 16.88 7.86 7.86
N SER A 375 15.88 7.78 8.75
CA SER A 375 16.08 8.09 10.17
C SER A 375 17.01 7.08 10.84
N ALA A 376 16.83 5.78 10.57
CA ALA A 376 17.66 4.73 11.13
C ALA A 376 19.14 4.83 10.71
N VAL A 377 19.41 5.17 9.44
CA VAL A 377 20.78 5.44 8.96
C VAL A 377 21.36 6.67 9.64
N ARG A 378 20.58 7.76 9.77
CA ARG A 378 21.03 8.99 10.40
C ARG A 378 21.35 8.81 11.89
N GLU A 379 20.57 7.97 12.58
CA GLU A 379 20.79 7.64 14.00
C GLU A 379 21.88 6.57 14.20
N GLY A 380 22.48 6.05 13.13
CA GLY A 380 23.52 5.02 13.20
C GLY A 380 23.02 3.63 13.64
N ILE A 381 21.75 3.35 13.43
CA ILE A 381 21.12 2.06 13.77
C ILE A 381 21.40 1.03 12.68
N MET A 382 21.48 1.48 11.40
CA MET A 382 21.73 0.62 10.26
C MET A 382 22.73 1.24 9.29
N THR A 383 23.39 0.41 8.49
CA THR A 383 24.33 0.80 7.45
C THR A 383 23.59 1.36 6.22
N ARG A 384 24.32 2.06 5.34
CA ARG A 384 23.75 2.55 4.08
C ARG A 384 23.37 1.40 3.14
N ASN A 385 24.13 0.30 3.13
CA ASN A 385 23.84 -0.85 2.27
C ASN A 385 22.62 -1.62 2.76
N GLU A 386 22.46 -1.86 4.06
CA GLU A 386 21.23 -2.41 4.63
C GLU A 386 20.01 -1.54 4.31
N ALA A 387 20.15 -0.23 4.41
CA ALA A 387 19.11 0.71 4.06
C ALA A 387 18.74 0.64 2.57
N ARG A 388 19.76 0.55 1.70
CA ARG A 388 19.56 0.42 0.24
C ARG A 388 18.89 -0.89 -0.13
N GLU A 389 19.25 -1.99 0.52
CA GLU A 389 18.61 -3.30 0.33
C GLU A 389 17.11 -3.25 0.69
N ILE A 390 16.75 -2.65 1.84
CA ILE A 390 15.34 -2.51 2.26
C ILE A 390 14.52 -1.71 1.24
N ILE A 391 15.10 -0.69 0.62
CA ILE A 391 14.42 0.13 -0.38
C ILE A 391 14.61 -0.37 -1.83
N GLY A 392 15.23 -1.55 -2.01
CA GLY A 392 15.41 -2.20 -3.30
C GLY A 392 16.51 -1.61 -4.19
N LEU A 393 17.50 -0.92 -3.60
CA LEU A 393 18.66 -0.38 -4.32
C LEU A 393 19.88 -1.28 -4.14
N SER A 394 20.72 -1.36 -5.19
CA SER A 394 21.97 -2.13 -5.13
C SER A 394 22.96 -1.54 -4.11
N PRO A 395 23.79 -2.37 -3.45
CA PRO A 395 24.85 -1.93 -2.56
C PRO A 395 25.83 -0.98 -3.23
N ILE A 396 26.50 -0.14 -2.45
CA ILE A 396 27.56 0.77 -2.89
C ILE A 396 28.85 0.51 -2.10
N ASP A 397 29.98 0.78 -2.71
CA ASP A 397 31.27 0.67 -2.04
C ASP A 397 31.34 1.62 -0.82
N GLY A 398 31.83 1.12 0.33
CA GLY A 398 31.88 1.86 1.58
C GLY A 398 30.52 2.12 2.23
N GLY A 399 29.47 1.42 1.79
CA GLY A 399 28.13 1.54 2.35
C GLY A 399 27.85 0.67 3.57
N ASP A 400 28.80 -0.21 3.97
CA ASP A 400 28.66 -1.12 5.11
C ASP A 400 29.14 -0.50 6.43
N ASP A 401 29.75 0.70 6.36
CA ASP A 401 30.14 1.42 7.54
C ASP A 401 28.96 2.15 8.20
N ILE A 402 28.92 2.11 9.54
CA ILE A 402 27.94 2.86 10.32
C ILE A 402 28.44 4.30 10.49
N TYR A 403 27.66 5.25 9.98
CA TYR A 403 27.93 6.67 10.13
C TYR A 403 27.12 7.24 11.28
N ILE A 404 27.80 7.77 12.29
CA ILE A 404 27.16 8.45 13.42
C ILE A 404 27.37 9.96 13.25
N SER A 405 26.33 10.73 13.52
CA SER A 405 26.48 12.20 13.53
C SER A 405 27.55 12.62 14.54
N ALA A 406 28.47 13.50 14.12
CA ALA A 406 29.50 14.02 14.99
C ALA A 406 28.98 14.72 16.26
N ASN A 407 27.69 14.94 16.37
CA ASN A 407 27.01 15.54 17.52
C ASN A 407 26.47 14.51 18.53
N GLN A 408 26.62 13.19 18.29
CA GLN A 408 26.18 12.14 19.21
C GLN A 408 27.37 11.64 20.02
N PHE A 409 27.35 11.92 21.32
CA PHE A 409 28.34 11.40 22.29
C PHE A 409 27.62 10.59 23.37
N PRO A 410 28.20 9.47 23.84
CA PRO A 410 27.65 8.74 24.97
C PRO A 410 27.53 9.65 26.21
N LEU A 411 26.43 9.52 26.92
CA LEU A 411 26.20 10.31 28.15
C LEU A 411 27.28 9.97 29.17
N GLY A 412 28.16 10.94 29.49
CA GLY A 412 29.26 10.77 30.45
C GLY A 412 30.63 10.46 29.85
N SER A 413 30.80 10.38 28.52
CA SER A 413 32.11 10.32 27.90
C SER A 413 32.68 11.73 27.74
N GLU A 414 33.89 11.96 28.25
CA GLU A 414 34.68 13.09 27.79
C GLU A 414 35.10 12.82 26.34
N PRO A 415 35.02 13.78 25.42
CA PRO A 415 35.48 13.60 24.05
C PRO A 415 36.98 13.34 24.05
N SER A 416 37.37 12.08 23.90
CA SER A 416 38.78 11.63 23.88
C SER A 416 39.40 11.70 22.49
N VAL A 417 38.74 12.33 21.53
CA VAL A 417 39.29 12.53 20.19
C VAL A 417 39.74 13.97 20.07
N PRO A 418 41.01 14.25 19.66
CA PRO A 418 41.36 15.57 19.19
C PRO A 418 40.38 15.89 18.06
N MET A 419 39.47 16.84 18.31
CA MET A 419 38.56 17.27 17.23
C MET A 419 39.42 17.69 16.05
N PRO A 420 39.19 17.15 14.84
CA PRO A 420 39.78 17.78 13.67
C PRO A 420 39.38 19.24 13.75
N ASP A 421 40.33 20.11 13.53
CA ASP A 421 40.09 21.55 13.42
C ASP A 421 39.03 21.74 12.35
N VAL A 422 37.76 21.77 12.79
CA VAL A 422 36.66 22.08 11.90
C VAL A 422 36.86 23.56 11.60
N GLY A 423 37.61 23.80 10.53
CA GLY A 423 37.77 25.12 10.01
C GLY A 423 36.38 25.72 9.86
N ASP A 424 36.04 26.66 10.73
CA ASP A 424 35.08 27.66 10.36
C ASP A 424 35.54 28.16 8.98
N ASN A 425 34.68 28.01 7.96
CA ASN A 425 34.89 28.61 6.65
C ASN A 425 34.81 30.15 6.78
N ASP A 426 35.59 30.71 7.70
CA ASP A 426 35.95 32.10 7.70
C ASP A 426 37.25 32.16 6.88
N GLU A 427 37.13 32.48 5.61
CA GLU A 427 38.23 32.67 4.64
C GLU A 427 39.23 33.76 5.02
N ASP A 428 39.21 34.28 6.26
CA ASP A 428 40.03 35.40 6.75
C ASP A 428 40.91 35.04 7.96
N VAL A 429 41.34 33.78 8.12
CA VAL A 429 42.34 33.45 9.14
C VAL A 429 43.70 33.35 8.47
N ASP A 430 44.40 34.46 8.42
CA ASP A 430 45.80 34.51 8.04
C ASP A 430 46.59 33.50 8.90
N ASP A 431 47.23 32.54 8.25
CA ASP A 431 48.17 31.62 8.87
C ASP A 431 49.42 32.43 9.22
N TYR A 432 49.70 32.61 10.52
CA TYR A 432 50.89 33.31 10.97
C TYR A 432 52.13 32.48 10.63
N THR A 433 53.10 33.11 9.99
CA THR A 433 54.38 32.46 9.71
C THR A 433 55.22 32.36 11.01
N SER A 434 56.22 31.50 10.99
CA SER A 434 57.15 31.38 12.15
C SER A 434 57.91 32.68 12.51
N GLU A 435 57.98 33.63 11.58
CA GLU A 435 58.53 34.97 11.81
C GLU A 435 57.50 35.87 12.52
N ASP A 436 56.26 35.78 12.21
CA ASP A 436 55.13 36.48 12.85
C ASP A 436 54.98 36.03 14.31
N GLU A 437 55.09 34.72 14.58
CA GLU A 437 55.03 34.17 15.93
C GLU A 437 56.17 34.71 16.81
N LYS A 438 57.39 34.93 16.26
CA LYS A 438 58.49 35.53 16.97
C LYS A 438 58.26 37.02 17.28
N ALA A 439 57.66 37.75 16.34
CA ALA A 439 57.36 39.18 16.56
C ALA A 439 56.27 39.36 17.64
N LEU A 440 55.39 38.38 17.83
CA LEU A 440 54.29 38.40 18.80
C LEU A 440 54.68 37.78 20.17
N SER A 441 55.89 37.27 20.34
CA SER A 441 56.33 36.57 21.56
C SER A 441 56.25 37.41 22.82
N ASP A 442 56.35 38.75 22.73
CA ASP A 442 56.29 39.67 23.84
C ASP A 442 54.91 40.05 24.32
N ILE A 443 53.87 39.57 23.62
CA ILE A 443 52.46 39.81 23.98
C ILE A 443 51.96 38.69 24.89
N ASP A 444 51.56 39.04 26.11
CA ASP A 444 50.88 38.08 27.01
C ASP A 444 49.44 37.86 26.61
N PHE A 445 49.11 36.63 26.13
CA PHE A 445 47.80 36.22 25.72
C PHE A 445 47.03 35.48 26.82
N LYS A 446 47.43 35.57 28.06
CA LYS A 446 46.77 34.90 29.18
C LYS A 446 45.43 35.56 29.52
N PRO A 447 44.33 34.82 29.58
CA PRO A 447 43.00 35.34 29.91
C PRO A 447 42.93 35.91 31.32
N THR A 448 42.15 36.97 31.51
CA THR A 448 41.95 37.59 32.82
C THR A 448 41.03 36.73 33.72
N GLN A 449 41.14 36.96 35.05
CA GLN A 449 40.32 36.29 36.04
C GLN A 449 38.78 36.54 35.79
N SER A 450 38.42 37.74 35.33
CA SER A 450 37.05 38.11 35.03
C SER A 450 36.49 37.34 33.82
N MET A 451 37.32 37.08 32.80
CA MET A 451 36.96 36.23 31.67
C MET A 451 36.72 34.79 32.09
N ALA A 452 37.63 34.25 32.94
CA ALA A 452 37.47 32.89 33.47
C ALA A 452 36.19 32.73 34.29
N ALA A 453 35.86 33.69 35.14
CA ALA A 453 34.62 33.67 35.94
C ALA A 453 33.37 33.75 35.08
N GLU A 454 33.39 34.55 34.01
CA GLU A 454 32.23 34.66 33.10
C GLU A 454 32.07 33.40 32.24
N ALA A 455 33.19 32.80 31.78
CA ALA A 455 33.20 31.56 31.05
C ALA A 455 32.65 30.40 31.91
N GLN A 456 33.08 30.31 33.19
CA GLN A 456 32.54 29.33 34.14
C GLN A 456 31.03 29.50 34.31
N ARG A 457 30.55 30.74 34.44
CA ARG A 457 29.12 31.04 34.54
C ARG A 457 28.34 30.58 33.27
N GLY A 458 28.95 30.75 32.11
CA GLY A 458 28.40 30.27 30.83
C GLY A 458 28.24 28.75 30.79
N LEU A 459 29.27 28.01 31.27
CA LEU A 459 29.23 26.56 31.40
C LEU A 459 28.12 26.10 32.35
N ASP A 460 28.00 26.75 33.51
CA ASP A 460 26.97 26.43 34.52
C ASP A 460 25.58 26.71 34.00
N TRP A 461 25.37 27.81 33.30
CA TRP A 461 24.09 28.12 32.68
C TRP A 461 23.73 27.13 31.57
N ARG A 462 24.69 26.78 30.73
CA ARG A 462 24.47 25.76 29.69
C ARG A 462 24.02 24.43 30.29
N LYS A 463 24.72 23.97 31.34
CA LYS A 463 24.35 22.74 32.06
C LYS A 463 22.95 22.81 32.68
N LYS A 464 22.59 23.96 33.27
CA LYS A 464 21.32 24.18 33.94
C LYS A 464 20.15 24.32 33.01
N HIS A 465 20.33 25.00 31.86
CA HIS A 465 19.24 25.36 30.95
C HIS A 465 19.21 24.54 29.65
N ASN A 466 20.20 23.67 29.45
CA ASN A 466 20.36 22.82 28.25
C ASN A 466 20.17 23.56 26.91
N ARG A 467 20.73 24.80 26.83
CA ARG A 467 20.62 25.64 25.65
C ARG A 467 21.82 26.61 25.54
N GLY A 468 22.08 27.11 24.32
CA GLY A 468 23.04 28.15 24.02
C GLY A 468 24.48 27.66 23.88
N GLY A 469 25.20 28.26 22.96
CA GLY A 469 26.59 28.00 22.65
C GLY A 469 26.83 26.70 21.85
N THR A 470 27.84 26.76 20.98
CA THR A 470 28.34 25.61 20.20
C THR A 470 29.38 24.84 21.00
N LEU A 471 29.79 23.66 20.50
CA LEU A 471 30.91 22.89 21.07
C LEU A 471 32.22 23.70 21.08
N VAL A 472 32.46 24.52 20.04
CA VAL A 472 33.58 25.45 19.96
C VAL A 472 33.53 26.47 21.11
N GLY A 473 32.36 27.02 21.43
CA GLY A 473 32.16 27.91 22.57
C GLY A 473 32.44 27.23 23.91
N VAL A 474 32.07 25.95 24.07
CA VAL A 474 32.39 25.17 25.28
C VAL A 474 33.88 24.90 25.42
N ALA A 475 34.57 24.50 24.32
CA ALA A 475 36.00 24.30 24.30
C ALA A 475 36.74 25.63 24.69
N ARG A 476 36.29 26.75 24.12
CA ARG A 476 36.79 28.06 24.45
C ARG A 476 36.58 28.42 25.92
N ALA A 477 35.39 28.16 26.46
CA ALA A 477 35.13 28.41 27.86
C ALA A 477 36.06 27.63 28.80
N ASN A 478 36.34 26.36 28.49
CA ASN A 478 37.26 25.53 29.26
C ASN A 478 38.69 26.08 29.23
N GLN A 479 39.20 26.55 28.08
CA GLN A 479 40.51 27.20 27.98
C GLN A 479 40.55 28.50 28.79
N LEU A 480 39.49 29.31 28.77
CA LEU A 480 39.38 30.54 29.54
C LEU A 480 39.35 30.27 31.04
N VAL A 481 38.62 29.25 31.49
CA VAL A 481 38.53 28.84 32.91
C VAL A 481 39.91 28.39 33.43
N LYS A 482 40.64 27.58 32.66
CA LYS A 482 42.01 27.14 32.99
C LYS A 482 43.03 28.26 32.84
N ARG A 483 42.65 29.38 32.23
CA ARG A 483 43.53 30.51 31.92
C ARG A 483 44.76 30.07 31.13
N GLU A 484 44.55 29.20 30.14
CA GLU A 484 45.60 28.78 29.21
C GLU A 484 46.04 29.97 28.36
N ASN A 485 47.32 30.00 27.98
CA ASN A 485 47.83 31.05 27.09
C ASN A 485 47.23 30.80 25.68
N LEU A 486 46.52 31.79 25.15
CA LEU A 486 45.81 31.64 23.87
C LEU A 486 46.74 32.00 22.70
N THR A 487 46.46 31.44 21.52
CA THR A 487 47.19 31.79 20.30
C THR A 487 46.68 33.13 19.73
N PRO A 488 47.49 33.87 18.94
CA PRO A 488 47.04 35.09 18.27
C PRO A 488 45.82 34.88 17.38
N SER A 489 45.75 33.76 16.66
CA SER A 489 44.60 33.36 15.85
C SER A 489 43.33 33.17 16.69
N THR A 490 43.48 32.57 17.87
CA THR A 490 42.37 32.41 18.83
C THR A 490 41.83 33.77 19.30
N VAL A 491 42.66 34.73 19.57
CA VAL A 491 42.26 36.09 19.98
C VAL A 491 41.47 36.80 18.87
N ARG A 492 41.90 36.67 17.62
CA ARG A 492 41.14 37.20 16.45
C ARG A 492 39.76 36.54 16.31
N ARG A 493 39.69 35.21 16.42
CA ARG A 493 38.41 34.48 16.42
C ARG A 493 37.48 34.93 17.54
N MET A 494 38.01 35.18 18.74
CA MET A 494 37.24 35.73 19.84
C MET A 494 36.66 37.11 19.50
N TYR A 495 37.46 37.98 18.94
CA TYR A 495 37.00 39.31 18.54
C TYR A 495 35.97 39.25 17.44
N SER A 496 36.16 38.41 16.40
CA SER A 496 35.22 38.18 15.32
C SER A 496 33.88 37.66 15.84
N PHE A 497 33.91 36.67 16.75
CA PHE A 497 32.69 36.17 17.40
C PHE A 497 31.90 37.28 18.08
N PHE A 498 32.57 38.06 18.93
CA PHE A 498 31.90 39.14 19.66
C PHE A 498 31.37 40.24 18.76
N SER A 499 32.05 40.57 17.70
CA SER A 499 31.62 41.60 16.74
C SER A 499 30.36 41.17 15.99
N ARG A 500 30.23 39.89 15.60
CA ARG A 500 29.05 39.36 14.96
C ARG A 500 27.86 39.21 15.90
N HIS A 501 28.12 38.82 17.16
CA HIS A 501 27.08 38.52 18.16
C HIS A 501 26.79 39.70 19.12
N GLU A 502 27.31 40.89 18.87
CA GLU A 502 26.98 42.06 19.68
C GLU A 502 25.48 42.43 19.60
N VAL A 503 24.84 42.14 18.48
CA VAL A 503 23.41 42.34 18.27
C VAL A 503 22.56 41.50 19.24
N ASP A 504 23.06 40.34 19.69
CA ASP A 504 22.35 39.46 20.61
C ASP A 504 22.05 40.12 21.97
N LYS A 505 22.82 41.16 22.34
CA LYS A 505 22.62 41.97 23.56
C LYS A 505 21.27 42.72 23.57
N GLN A 506 20.67 42.89 22.39
CA GLN A 506 19.36 43.56 22.23
C GLN A 506 18.20 42.55 22.31
N GLY A 507 18.51 41.23 22.25
CA GLY A 507 17.52 40.18 22.29
C GLY A 507 16.85 40.02 23.66
N GLN A 508 15.60 39.54 23.67
CA GLN A 508 14.89 39.23 24.90
C GLN A 508 15.61 38.14 25.70
N GLY A 509 15.65 38.29 27.01
CA GLY A 509 16.32 37.35 27.95
C GLY A 509 17.83 37.46 27.97
N PHE A 510 18.44 38.48 27.36
CA PHE A 510 19.90 38.72 27.47
C PHE A 510 20.28 39.38 28.79
N ARG A 511 19.46 40.27 29.33
CA ARG A 511 19.70 41.00 30.57
C ARG A 511 19.00 40.33 31.74
N GLN A 512 19.64 40.36 32.93
CA GLN A 512 19.04 39.84 34.16
C GLN A 512 17.75 40.57 34.49
N GLY A 513 16.70 39.81 34.81
CA GLY A 513 15.37 40.33 35.10
C GLY A 513 14.41 40.30 33.89
N GLN A 514 14.89 39.99 32.69
CA GLN A 514 14.03 39.77 31.52
C GLN A 514 13.47 38.35 31.51
N GLU A 515 12.29 38.19 30.95
CA GLU A 515 11.70 36.88 30.73
C GLU A 515 12.57 36.02 29.82
N GLY A 516 12.79 34.74 30.17
CA GLY A 516 13.68 33.86 29.43
C GLY A 516 15.18 34.02 29.70
N TYR A 517 15.59 34.81 30.71
CA TYR A 517 17.01 34.94 31.11
C TYR A 517 17.53 33.64 31.75
N PRO A 518 18.78 33.21 31.44
CA PRO A 518 19.66 33.70 30.36
C PRO A 518 19.23 33.11 28.99
N SER A 519 19.17 33.95 27.95
CA SER A 519 18.89 33.51 26.58
C SER A 519 20.05 32.67 26.01
N ALA A 520 19.82 31.95 24.89
CA ALA A 520 20.87 31.19 24.22
C ALA A 520 22.05 32.07 23.79
N GLY A 521 21.76 33.27 23.28
CA GLY A 521 22.82 34.26 22.95
C GLY A 521 23.58 34.76 24.18
N ARG A 522 22.91 34.96 25.33
CA ARG A 522 23.58 35.34 26.58
C ARG A 522 24.50 34.25 27.10
N ILE A 523 24.11 32.98 26.98
CA ILE A 523 24.95 31.84 27.36
C ILE A 523 26.16 31.76 26.43
N ALA A 524 25.93 31.83 25.10
CA ALA A 524 27.02 31.85 24.13
C ALA A 524 28.02 32.98 24.40
N TRP A 525 27.55 34.20 24.66
CA TRP A 525 28.37 35.36 25.02
C TRP A 525 29.23 35.12 26.26
N ALA A 526 28.66 34.46 27.28
CA ALA A 526 29.39 34.13 28.51
C ALA A 526 30.47 33.08 28.28
N LEU A 527 30.21 32.06 27.47
CA LEU A 527 31.18 31.00 27.15
C LEU A 527 32.47 31.55 26.51
N TRP A 528 32.37 32.64 25.78
CA TRP A 528 33.52 33.32 25.18
C TRP A 528 34.20 34.35 26.12
N GLY A 529 33.77 34.46 27.38
CA GLY A 529 34.34 35.32 28.40
C GLY A 529 33.59 36.63 28.64
N GLY A 530 32.40 36.78 28.08
CA GLY A 530 31.48 37.90 28.31
C GLY A 530 32.06 39.26 27.83
N ASP A 531 31.58 40.35 28.42
CA ASP A 531 32.04 41.69 28.08
C ASP A 531 33.54 41.89 28.39
N ALA A 532 34.06 41.21 29.42
CA ALA A 532 35.49 41.19 29.73
C ALA A 532 36.30 40.52 28.60
N GLY A 533 35.77 39.42 28.02
CA GLY A 533 36.36 38.74 26.87
C GLY A 533 36.37 39.61 25.62
N PHE A 534 35.28 40.31 25.37
CA PHE A 534 35.18 41.24 24.22
C PHE A 534 36.22 42.40 24.34
N ALA A 535 36.23 43.08 25.47
CA ALA A 535 37.17 44.18 25.68
C ALA A 535 38.63 43.72 25.61
N TRP A 536 38.93 42.54 26.17
CA TRP A 536 40.27 41.97 26.17
C TRP A 536 40.70 41.55 24.75
N SER A 537 39.87 40.84 24.01
CA SER A 537 40.15 40.40 22.64
C SER A 537 40.36 41.58 21.70
N LYS A 538 39.55 42.63 21.82
CA LYS A 538 39.70 43.90 21.08
C LYS A 538 41.08 44.55 21.37
N LYS A 539 41.46 44.66 22.66
CA LYS A 539 42.75 45.22 23.06
C LYS A 539 43.92 44.39 22.51
N LYS A 540 43.82 43.05 22.61
CA LYS A 540 44.88 42.15 22.16
C LYS A 540 44.99 42.12 20.63
N ARG A 541 43.89 42.15 19.91
CA ARG A 541 43.89 42.31 18.46
C ARG A 541 44.59 43.55 18.00
N ASN A 542 44.33 44.72 18.63
CA ASN A 542 45.01 45.98 18.30
C ASN A 542 46.51 45.92 18.61
N GLN A 543 46.91 45.18 19.66
CA GLN A 543 48.34 44.96 19.97
C GLN A 543 49.04 44.10 18.93
N ILE A 544 48.36 43.02 18.45
CA ILE A 544 48.84 42.16 17.38
C ILE A 544 49.03 42.96 16.08
N GLU A 545 48.01 43.75 15.69
CA GLU A 545 48.10 44.60 14.51
C GLU A 545 49.22 45.60 14.56
N ALA A 546 49.39 46.29 15.69
CA ALA A 546 50.45 47.28 15.87
C ALA A 546 51.84 46.65 15.85
N GLU A 547 52.04 45.43 16.33
CA GLU A 547 53.35 44.76 16.35
C GLU A 547 53.72 44.20 14.97
N LEU A 548 52.68 43.65 14.22
CA LEU A 548 52.87 43.23 12.86
C LEU A 548 53.15 44.38 11.89
N GLU A 549 52.54 45.55 12.09
CA GLU A 549 52.85 46.75 11.31
C GLU A 549 54.32 47.21 11.52
N LYS A 550 54.87 47.08 12.74
CA LYS A 550 56.25 47.38 13.02
C LYS A 550 57.27 46.43 12.40
N SER A 551 56.87 45.15 12.23
CA SER A 551 57.65 44.11 11.56
C SER A 551 57.62 44.17 10.02
N GLY A 552 56.91 45.14 9.45
CA GLY A 552 56.83 45.34 8.00
C GLY A 552 55.74 44.49 7.27
N PHE A 553 54.83 43.87 8.03
CA PHE A 553 53.70 43.13 7.50
C PHE A 553 52.61 44.10 7.02
N THR A 554 52.37 44.18 5.71
CA THR A 554 51.20 44.86 5.13
C THR A 554 50.15 43.82 4.83
N PRO A 555 48.97 43.86 5.47
CA PRO A 555 47.88 42.96 5.07
C PRO A 555 47.43 43.34 3.64
N GLU A 556 47.69 42.47 2.67
CA GLU A 556 47.07 42.59 1.36
C GLU A 556 45.55 42.53 1.51
N LYS A 557 44.87 43.61 1.14
CA LYS A 557 43.44 43.63 0.97
C LYS A 557 43.08 42.66 -0.16
N ARG A 558 42.71 41.42 0.17
CA ARG A 558 41.98 40.56 -0.77
C ARG A 558 40.59 41.18 -0.97
N THR A 559 40.47 41.91 -2.07
CA THR A 559 39.17 42.35 -2.60
C THR A 559 38.34 41.12 -2.93
N ASN A 560 37.11 41.08 -2.40
CA ASN A 560 36.07 40.14 -2.76
C ASN A 560 36.01 40.00 -4.29
N GLY A 561 36.41 38.86 -4.83
CA GLY A 561 36.18 38.49 -6.21
C GLY A 561 34.66 38.29 -6.41
N ALA A 562 34.04 39.22 -7.12
CA ALA A 562 32.70 39.08 -7.63
C ALA A 562 32.67 37.85 -8.53
N TYR A 563 31.82 36.87 -8.22
CA TYR A 563 31.40 35.83 -9.16
C TYR A 563 30.65 36.51 -10.31
N SER A 564 31.30 36.65 -11.47
CA SER A 564 30.65 36.95 -12.70
C SER A 564 29.77 35.74 -13.14
N GLN A 565 28.48 35.97 -13.21
CA GLN A 565 27.58 35.15 -14.02
C GLN A 565 28.02 35.29 -15.48
N GLU A 566 28.53 34.22 -16.06
CA GLU A 566 28.51 33.97 -17.51
C GLU A 566 28.84 32.49 -17.70
N THR A 567 27.87 31.64 -17.98
CA THR A 567 27.62 31.01 -19.26
C THR A 567 26.51 29.97 -19.10
N ALA A 568 25.34 30.40 -19.55
CA ALA A 568 24.32 29.47 -20.04
C ALA A 568 24.72 29.08 -21.48
N LEU A 569 24.77 27.76 -21.72
CA LEU A 569 24.34 27.16 -22.99
C LEU A 569 24.20 25.64 -22.75
#